data_0320c0b814b66c7172ea47384866c93a
#
_entry.id   0320c0b814b66c7172ea47384866c93a
#
_cell.length_a   1.000
_cell.length_b   1.000
_cell.length_c   1.000
_cell.angle_alpha   90.00
_cell.angle_beta   90.00
_cell.angle_gamma   90.00
#
_symmetry.space_group_name_H-M   'P 1'
#
loop_
_entity.id
_entity.type
_entity.pdbx_description
1 polymer ?
#
loop_
_entity_poly.entity_id
_entity_poly.type
_entity_poly.pdbx_seq_one_letter_code
_entity_poly.pdbx_strand_id
1 'polypeptide(L)'
;MLKETLKKDEIAAMKARDKARVSVLRLVNSEIKSFEVNNREDISDENVIKIVEKSIKQNKEALEYAIKANDEDKIAEGKFAIEVLTPYLPKQLTEEEVNAMLREIITNGNYTAKDMGNIMKEIMPKVNGKFDRSKINPMVKEIL
;
A
#
# COMPACT_ATOMS: atom_id res chain seq x y z
N MET A 1 9.96 -7.52 -13.28
CA MET A 1 10.02 -6.33 -12.44
C MET A 1 8.68 -5.62 -12.44
N LEU A 2 8.33 -5.03 -11.32
CA LEU A 2 7.00 -4.44 -11.13
C LEU A 2 6.75 -3.22 -12.02
N LYS A 3 7.78 -2.39 -12.22
CA LYS A 3 7.72 -1.24 -13.11
C LYS A 3 7.31 -1.64 -14.54
N GLU A 4 7.92 -2.67 -15.07
CA GLU A 4 7.61 -3.16 -16.42
C GLU A 4 6.21 -3.74 -16.50
N THR A 5 5.78 -4.44 -15.46
CA THR A 5 4.42 -5.00 -15.38
C THR A 5 3.38 -3.89 -15.41
N LEU A 6 3.58 -2.82 -14.64
CA LEU A 6 2.70 -1.66 -14.63
C LEU A 6 2.61 -0.97 -16.00
N LYS A 7 3.74 -0.84 -16.69
CA LYS A 7 3.75 -0.27 -18.06
C LYS A 7 3.02 -1.16 -19.06
N LYS A 8 3.25 -2.47 -19.00
CA LYS A 8 2.55 -3.44 -19.85
C LYS A 8 1.05 -3.39 -19.63
N ASP A 9 0.62 -3.32 -18.37
CA ASP A 9 -0.79 -3.31 -18.01
C ASP A 9 -1.48 -2.01 -18.46
N GLU A 10 -0.77 -0.87 -18.40
CA GLU A 10 -1.28 0.39 -18.94
C GLU A 10 -1.50 0.26 -20.45
N ILE A 11 -0.53 -0.27 -21.18
CA ILE A 11 -0.63 -0.47 -22.63
C ILE A 11 -1.78 -1.43 -22.97
N ALA A 12 -1.90 -2.52 -22.23
CA ALA A 12 -2.99 -3.48 -22.43
C ALA A 12 -4.36 -2.82 -22.19
N ALA A 13 -4.47 -1.99 -21.17
CA ALA A 13 -5.71 -1.24 -20.89
C ALA A 13 -6.04 -0.24 -22.01
N MET A 14 -5.01 0.42 -22.57
CA MET A 14 -5.19 1.32 -23.72
C MET A 14 -5.73 0.56 -24.94
N LYS A 15 -5.17 -0.61 -25.23
CA LYS A 15 -5.61 -1.46 -26.33
C LYS A 15 -7.04 -1.97 -26.13
N ALA A 16 -7.40 -2.26 -24.90
CA ALA A 16 -8.76 -2.70 -24.53
C ALA A 16 -9.76 -1.53 -24.45
N ARG A 17 -9.30 -0.30 -24.59
CA ARG A 17 -10.10 0.93 -24.46
C ARG A 17 -10.73 1.08 -23.07
N ASP A 18 -10.09 0.55 -22.06
CA ASP A 18 -10.49 0.66 -20.65
C ASP A 18 -9.94 1.96 -20.07
N LYS A 19 -10.64 3.05 -20.32
CA LYS A 19 -10.21 4.41 -19.95
C LYS A 19 -10.01 4.58 -18.45
N ALA A 20 -10.85 3.98 -17.64
CA ALA A 20 -10.77 4.08 -16.18
C ALA A 20 -9.49 3.42 -15.66
N ARG A 21 -9.18 2.23 -16.15
CA ARG A 21 -7.95 1.50 -15.79
C ARG A 21 -6.71 2.25 -16.28
N VAL A 22 -6.74 2.78 -17.49
CA VAL A 22 -5.64 3.59 -18.04
C VAL A 22 -5.36 4.79 -17.12
N SER A 23 -6.38 5.50 -16.68
CA SER A 23 -6.21 6.66 -15.80
C SER A 23 -5.51 6.30 -14.49
N VAL A 24 -5.90 5.19 -13.86
CA VAL A 24 -5.30 4.71 -12.60
C VAL A 24 -3.84 4.34 -12.82
N LEU A 25 -3.55 3.53 -13.82
CA LEU A 25 -2.19 3.04 -14.08
C LEU A 25 -1.27 4.16 -14.59
N ARG A 26 -1.79 5.06 -15.39
CA ARG A 26 -1.02 6.20 -15.90
C ARG A 26 -0.52 7.11 -14.78
N LEU A 27 -1.36 7.36 -13.79
CA LEU A 27 -0.99 8.18 -12.64
C LEU A 27 0.16 7.55 -11.85
N VAL A 28 0.06 6.27 -11.57
CA VAL A 28 1.12 5.52 -10.87
C VAL A 28 2.41 5.52 -11.70
N ASN A 29 2.32 5.26 -13.00
CA ASN A 29 3.48 5.27 -13.89
C ASN A 29 4.13 6.65 -13.99
N SER A 30 3.34 7.73 -13.92
CA SER A 30 3.85 9.11 -13.87
C SER A 30 4.65 9.35 -12.59
N GLU A 31 4.18 8.85 -11.45
CA GLU A 31 4.91 8.99 -10.19
C GLU A 31 6.22 8.19 -10.18
N ILE A 32 6.21 7.00 -10.79
CA ILE A 32 7.42 6.19 -10.99
C ILE A 32 8.44 6.97 -11.82
N LYS A 33 8.00 7.56 -12.92
CA LYS A 33 8.86 8.34 -13.79
C LYS A 33 9.44 9.56 -13.07
N SER A 34 8.62 10.26 -12.30
CA SER A 34 9.06 11.40 -11.49
C SER A 34 10.13 10.99 -10.47
N PHE A 35 9.93 9.84 -9.82
CA PHE A 35 10.92 9.28 -8.89
C PHE A 35 12.26 9.05 -9.59
N GLU A 36 12.24 8.41 -10.75
CA GLU A 36 13.45 8.08 -11.50
C GLU A 36 14.19 9.34 -11.97
N VAL A 37 13.46 10.34 -12.42
CA VAL A 37 14.05 11.63 -12.86
C VAL A 37 14.66 12.38 -11.66
N ASN A 38 13.93 12.45 -10.55
CA ASN A 38 14.40 13.19 -9.37
C ASN A 38 15.59 12.54 -8.68
N ASN A 39 15.67 11.22 -8.69
CA ASN A 39 16.75 10.46 -8.04
C ASN A 39 17.86 10.02 -9.00
N ARG A 40 17.68 10.24 -10.30
CA ARG A 40 18.62 9.87 -11.37
C ARG A 40 19.03 8.40 -11.33
N GLU A 41 18.07 7.54 -11.00
CA GLU A 41 18.28 6.10 -10.93
C GLU A 41 17.00 5.34 -11.29
N ASP A 42 17.17 4.07 -11.66
CA ASP A 42 16.02 3.19 -11.87
C ASP A 42 15.35 2.88 -10.53
N ILE A 43 14.03 2.89 -10.52
CA ILE A 43 13.27 2.61 -9.31
C ILE A 43 13.31 1.11 -8.96
N SER A 44 13.48 0.79 -7.68
CA SER A 44 13.39 -0.57 -7.19
C SER A 44 11.93 -1.00 -7.02
N ASP A 45 11.68 -2.31 -7.01
CA ASP A 45 10.33 -2.84 -6.74
C ASP A 45 9.81 -2.37 -5.37
N GLU A 46 10.68 -2.29 -4.38
CA GLU A 46 10.32 -1.78 -3.04
C GLU A 46 9.76 -0.36 -3.10
N ASN A 47 10.39 0.51 -3.87
CA ASN A 47 9.92 1.89 -4.03
C ASN A 47 8.65 1.97 -4.89
N VAL A 48 8.50 1.09 -5.89
CA VAL A 48 7.25 0.98 -6.64
C VAL A 48 6.10 0.58 -5.71
N ILE A 49 6.32 -0.38 -4.82
CA ILE A 49 5.34 -0.79 -3.81
C ILE A 49 4.92 0.40 -2.94
N LYS A 50 5.87 1.21 -2.50
CA LYS A 50 5.57 2.42 -1.71
C LYS A 50 4.69 3.42 -2.47
N ILE A 51 4.94 3.61 -3.75
CA ILE A 51 4.12 4.47 -4.60
C ILE A 51 2.70 3.92 -4.73
N VAL A 52 2.56 2.61 -4.95
CA VAL A 52 1.25 1.95 -5.05
C VAL A 52 0.50 2.05 -3.71
N GLU A 53 1.16 1.80 -2.59
CA GLU A 53 0.57 1.93 -1.26
C GLU A 53 0.04 3.35 -1.01
N LYS A 54 0.85 4.35 -1.34
CA LYS A 54 0.47 5.76 -1.19
C LYS A 54 -0.76 6.09 -2.04
N SER A 55 -0.79 5.61 -3.28
CA SER A 55 -1.93 5.81 -4.17
C SER A 55 -3.21 5.16 -3.63
N ILE A 56 -3.11 3.94 -3.10
CA ILE A 56 -4.24 3.25 -2.47
C ILE A 56 -4.73 4.03 -1.26
N LYS A 57 -3.83 4.51 -0.42
CA LYS A 57 -4.17 5.31 0.76
C LYS A 57 -4.91 6.59 0.37
N GLN A 58 -4.41 7.31 -0.63
CA GLN A 58 -5.04 8.53 -1.14
C GLN A 58 -6.44 8.24 -1.68
N ASN A 59 -6.61 7.13 -2.40
CA ASN A 59 -7.92 6.73 -2.92
C ASN A 59 -8.88 6.34 -1.79
N LYS A 60 -8.41 5.70 -0.74
CA LYS A 60 -9.23 5.37 0.44
C LYS A 60 -9.72 6.63 1.15
N GLU A 61 -8.85 7.61 1.33
CA GLU A 61 -9.19 8.90 1.93
C GLU A 61 -10.22 9.65 1.08
N ALA A 62 -9.99 9.70 -0.23
CA ALA A 62 -10.93 10.32 -1.18
C ALA A 62 -12.28 9.59 -1.17
N LEU A 63 -12.27 8.26 -1.05
CA LEU A 63 -13.48 7.46 -0.96
C LEU A 63 -14.30 7.80 0.29
N GLU A 64 -13.66 8.01 1.44
CA GLU A 64 -14.34 8.42 2.67
C GLU A 64 -15.07 9.76 2.49
N TYR A 65 -14.40 10.74 1.86
CA TYR A 65 -15.03 12.02 1.55
C TYR A 65 -16.19 11.87 0.57
N ALA A 66 -16.03 11.04 -0.45
CA ALA A 66 -17.08 10.78 -1.43
C ALA A 66 -18.32 10.15 -0.81
N ILE A 67 -18.12 9.22 0.13
CA ILE A 67 -19.21 8.57 0.87
C ILE A 67 -19.96 9.61 1.70
N LYS A 68 -19.25 10.48 2.41
CA LYS A 68 -19.86 11.57 3.20
C LYS A 68 -20.64 12.55 2.34
N ALA A 69 -20.18 12.79 1.11
CA ALA A 69 -20.83 13.70 0.16
C ALA A 69 -21.92 13.03 -0.66
N ASN A 70 -22.11 11.70 -0.53
CA ASN A 70 -23.04 10.90 -1.34
C ASN A 70 -22.78 11.03 -2.85
N ASP A 71 -21.52 11.18 -3.24
CA ASP A 71 -21.10 11.29 -4.65
C ASP A 71 -20.85 9.88 -5.21
N GLU A 72 -21.87 9.29 -5.79
CA GLU A 72 -21.84 7.91 -6.31
C GLU A 72 -20.75 7.69 -7.35
N ASP A 73 -20.52 8.65 -8.24
CA ASP A 73 -19.50 8.55 -9.29
C ASP A 73 -18.09 8.48 -8.69
N LYS A 74 -17.79 9.34 -7.72
CA LYS A 74 -16.50 9.34 -7.03
C LYS A 74 -16.31 8.13 -6.15
N ILE A 75 -17.39 7.61 -5.55
CA ILE A 75 -17.36 6.36 -4.78
C ILE A 75 -16.94 5.21 -5.69
N ALA A 76 -17.56 5.09 -6.85
CA ALA A 76 -17.25 4.06 -7.83
C ALA A 76 -15.81 4.17 -8.34
N GLU A 77 -15.34 5.38 -8.65
CA GLU A 77 -13.97 5.64 -9.08
C GLU A 77 -12.95 5.24 -8.02
N GLY A 78 -13.18 5.60 -6.76
CA GLY A 78 -12.29 5.26 -5.65
C GLY A 78 -12.19 3.77 -5.41
N LYS A 79 -13.32 3.07 -5.40
CA LYS A 79 -13.37 1.62 -5.25
C LYS A 79 -12.64 0.92 -6.39
N PHE A 80 -12.86 1.37 -7.62
CA PHE A 80 -12.22 0.80 -8.81
C PHE A 80 -10.71 0.98 -8.77
N ALA A 81 -10.22 2.17 -8.41
CA ALA A 81 -8.80 2.44 -8.30
C ALA A 81 -8.12 1.52 -7.29
N ILE A 82 -8.75 1.29 -6.14
CA ILE A 82 -8.24 0.39 -5.10
C ILE A 82 -8.20 -1.05 -5.63
N GLU A 83 -9.23 -1.50 -6.31
CA GLU A 83 -9.27 -2.84 -6.93
C GLU A 83 -8.16 -3.04 -7.97
N VAL A 84 -7.89 -2.03 -8.78
CA VAL A 84 -6.84 -2.08 -9.82
C VAL A 84 -5.47 -2.18 -9.18
N LEU A 85 -5.21 -1.42 -8.13
CA LEU A 85 -3.88 -1.27 -7.53
C LEU A 85 -3.52 -2.37 -6.52
N THR A 86 -4.48 -2.90 -5.79
CA THR A 86 -4.23 -3.89 -4.73
C THR A 86 -3.45 -5.12 -5.21
N PRO A 87 -3.72 -5.72 -6.40
CA PRO A 87 -2.96 -6.88 -6.87
C PRO A 87 -1.47 -6.64 -7.09
N TYR A 88 -1.03 -5.40 -7.21
CA TYR A 88 0.39 -5.06 -7.38
C TYR A 88 1.17 -5.08 -6.06
N LEU A 89 0.47 -5.10 -4.93
CA LEU A 89 1.10 -5.24 -3.63
C LEU A 89 1.43 -6.70 -3.34
N PRO A 90 2.44 -7.00 -2.49
CA PRO A 90 2.66 -8.35 -2.00
C PRO A 90 1.41 -8.87 -1.29
N LYS A 91 1.33 -10.19 -1.07
CA LYS A 91 0.20 -10.80 -0.36
C LYS A 91 -0.03 -10.07 0.95
N GLN A 92 -1.24 -9.55 1.14
CA GLN A 92 -1.58 -8.79 2.34
C GLN A 92 -1.72 -9.72 3.55
N LEU A 93 -1.27 -9.24 4.69
CA LEU A 93 -1.40 -9.94 5.96
C LEU A 93 -2.72 -9.55 6.64
N THR A 94 -3.34 -10.49 7.34
CA THR A 94 -4.52 -10.21 8.15
C THR A 94 -4.11 -9.66 9.52
N GLU A 95 -5.04 -9.03 10.23
CA GLU A 95 -4.77 -8.55 11.60
C GLU A 95 -4.38 -9.70 12.53
N GLU A 96 -4.99 -10.87 12.36
CA GLU A 96 -4.65 -12.08 13.14
C GLU A 96 -3.22 -12.52 12.91
N GLU A 97 -2.77 -12.54 11.64
CA GLU A 97 -1.39 -12.88 11.28
C GLU A 97 -0.40 -11.90 11.89
N VAL A 98 -0.68 -10.60 11.80
CA VAL A 98 0.18 -9.55 12.37
C VAL A 98 0.20 -9.64 13.91
N ASN A 99 -0.94 -9.88 14.55
CA ASN A 99 -1.01 -10.09 16.01
C ASN A 99 -0.14 -11.26 16.46
N ALA A 100 -0.19 -12.38 15.73
CA ALA A 100 0.66 -13.55 16.02
C ALA A 100 2.14 -13.20 15.91
N MET A 101 2.54 -12.47 14.87
CA MET A 101 3.91 -12.00 14.67
C MET A 101 4.37 -11.07 15.80
N LEU A 102 3.51 -10.15 16.21
CA LEU A 102 3.82 -9.21 17.31
C LEU A 102 3.98 -9.94 18.65
N ARG A 103 3.11 -10.88 18.94
CA ARG A 103 3.19 -11.70 20.18
C ARG A 103 4.49 -12.48 20.22
N GLU A 104 4.89 -13.07 19.11
CA GLU A 104 6.15 -13.81 19.01
C GLU A 104 7.34 -12.89 19.25
N ILE A 105 7.36 -11.72 18.62
CA ILE A 105 8.44 -10.72 18.80
C ILE A 105 8.54 -10.30 20.25
N ILE A 106 7.42 -9.97 20.89
CA ILE A 106 7.36 -9.52 22.28
C ILE A 106 7.83 -10.62 23.24
N THR A 107 7.37 -11.85 23.02
CA THR A 107 7.74 -12.99 23.86
C THR A 107 9.23 -13.31 23.73
N ASN A 108 9.75 -13.39 22.52
CA ASN A 108 11.15 -13.75 22.27
C ASN A 108 12.13 -12.70 22.79
N GLY A 109 11.75 -11.41 22.71
CA GLY A 109 12.60 -10.32 23.19
C GLY A 109 12.34 -9.91 24.64
N ASN A 110 11.34 -10.49 25.30
CA ASN A 110 10.87 -10.07 26.63
C ASN A 110 10.58 -8.57 26.66
N TYR A 111 9.96 -8.05 25.60
CA TYR A 111 9.70 -6.63 25.46
C TYR A 111 8.54 -6.16 26.34
N THR A 112 8.63 -4.91 26.78
CA THR A 112 7.59 -4.22 27.54
C THR A 112 7.16 -2.97 26.78
N ALA A 113 6.23 -2.19 27.35
CA ALA A 113 5.78 -0.94 26.76
C ALA A 113 6.92 0.05 26.49
N LYS A 114 8.01 -0.04 27.22
CA LYS A 114 9.20 0.81 27.05
C LYS A 114 10.01 0.44 25.80
N ASP A 115 9.79 -0.76 25.28
CA ASP A 115 10.54 -1.31 24.15
C ASP A 115 9.79 -1.13 22.81
N MET A 116 8.80 -0.25 22.75
CA MET A 116 7.99 0.00 21.55
C MET A 116 8.85 0.22 20.31
N GLY A 117 9.92 1.00 20.41
CA GLY A 117 10.83 1.26 19.29
C GLY A 117 11.48 -0.01 18.76
N ASN A 118 11.89 -0.93 19.65
CA ASN A 118 12.50 -2.20 19.26
C ASN A 118 11.48 -3.12 18.60
N ILE A 119 10.27 -3.17 19.13
CA ILE A 119 9.16 -3.96 18.57
C ILE A 119 8.85 -3.49 17.16
N MET A 120 8.71 -2.18 16.97
CA MET A 120 8.42 -1.57 15.67
C MET A 120 9.55 -1.84 14.68
N LYS A 121 10.80 -1.76 15.11
CA LYS A 121 11.96 -2.04 14.29
C LYS A 121 12.00 -3.47 13.77
N GLU A 122 11.56 -4.45 14.58
CA GLU A 122 11.51 -5.84 14.20
C GLU A 122 10.33 -6.19 13.30
N ILE A 123 9.14 -5.57 13.53
CA ILE A 123 7.94 -5.88 12.77
C ILE A 123 7.91 -5.20 11.40
N MET A 124 8.44 -3.98 11.26
CA MET A 124 8.35 -3.20 10.03
C MET A 124 8.85 -3.92 8.78
N PRO A 125 10.03 -4.57 8.78
CA PRO A 125 10.48 -5.29 7.58
C PRO A 125 9.58 -6.46 7.20
N LYS A 126 8.90 -7.06 8.17
CA LYS A 126 8.02 -8.22 7.95
C LYS A 126 6.68 -7.84 7.35
N VAL A 127 6.21 -6.63 7.62
CA VAL A 127 4.87 -6.16 7.18
C VAL A 127 4.94 -5.08 6.09
N ASN A 128 6.13 -4.71 5.64
CA ASN A 128 6.31 -3.65 4.64
C ASN A 128 5.57 -3.98 3.34
N GLY A 129 4.61 -3.13 2.98
CA GLY A 129 3.76 -3.34 1.81
C GLY A 129 2.68 -4.42 1.98
N LYS A 130 2.59 -5.07 3.15
CA LYS A 130 1.68 -6.18 3.41
C LYS A 130 0.58 -5.85 4.41
N PHE A 131 0.72 -4.77 5.14
CA PHE A 131 -0.20 -4.36 6.19
C PHE A 131 -0.14 -2.84 6.40
N ASP A 132 -1.23 -2.26 6.89
CA ASP A 132 -1.30 -0.83 7.20
C ASP A 132 -0.50 -0.52 8.47
N ARG A 133 0.59 0.21 8.33
CA ARG A 133 1.50 0.57 9.43
C ARG A 133 0.81 1.36 10.54
N SER A 134 -0.18 2.16 10.20
CA SER A 134 -0.89 2.98 11.19
C SER A 134 -1.68 2.14 12.20
N LYS A 135 -2.01 0.90 11.86
CA LYS A 135 -2.73 -0.03 12.74
C LYS A 135 -1.83 -0.77 13.70
N ILE A 136 -0.53 -0.85 13.41
CA ILE A 136 0.42 -1.66 14.20
C ILE A 136 0.59 -1.11 15.62
N ASN A 137 0.76 0.20 15.76
CA ASN A 137 0.97 0.83 17.06
C ASN A 137 -0.17 0.54 18.06
N PRO A 138 -1.46 0.75 17.71
CA PRO A 138 -2.56 0.35 18.58
C PRO A 138 -2.58 -1.15 18.89
N MET A 139 -2.24 -2.01 17.92
CA MET A 139 -2.20 -3.46 18.11
C MET A 139 -1.15 -3.86 19.15
N VAL A 140 0.04 -3.25 19.10
CA VAL A 140 1.10 -3.50 20.08
C VAL A 140 0.64 -3.09 21.49
N LYS A 141 -0.01 -1.93 21.61
CA LYS A 141 -0.54 -1.46 22.88
C LYS A 141 -1.57 -2.40 23.50
N GLU A 142 -2.40 -3.02 22.67
CA GLU A 142 -3.38 -4.01 23.14
C GLU A 142 -2.72 -5.30 23.64
N ILE A 143 -1.62 -5.73 23.02
CA ILE A 143 -0.89 -6.95 23.39
C ILE A 143 -0.10 -6.72 24.70
N LEU A 144 0.48 -5.55 24.84
CA LEU A 144 1.22 -5.17 26.05
C LEU A 144 0.26 -4.76 27.16
#